data_ad8985ba9f54c12b6a0a5f4d8e69ab2d
#
_entry.id   ad8985ba9f54c12b6a0a5f4d8e69ab2d
#
_cell.length_a   1.000
_cell.length_b   1.000
_cell.length_c   1.000
_cell.angle_alpha   90.00
_cell.angle_beta   90.00
_cell.angle_gamma   90.00
#
_symmetry.space_group_name_H-M   'P 1'
#
loop_
_entity.id
_entity.type
_entity.pdbx_description
1 polymer ?
#
loop_
_entity_poly.entity_id
_entity_poly.type
_entity_poly.pdbx_seq_one_letter_code
_entity_poly.pdbx_strand_id
1 'polypeptide(L)'
;MKRRGLLLWAALPALAQADVEANTATRAQLESLPGLGPVLVQCLLATRPFKDWADLLARVPGIRAGLAAKLSAAGLRVAGEAYR
;
A
#
# COMPACT_ATOMS: atom_id res chain seq x y z
N MET A 1 -3.64 -16.74 -34.11
CA MET A 1 -3.90 -16.61 -33.51
C MET A 1 -4.03 -16.26 -32.99
N LYS A 2 -4.12 -16.10 -32.90
CA LYS A 2 -4.40 -15.71 -32.19
C LYS A 2 -4.41 -15.56 -31.26
N ARG A 3 -4.44 -15.38 -30.95
CA ARG A 3 -4.60 -15.04 -29.91
C ARG A 3 -4.05 -15.00 -29.06
N ARG A 4 -3.85 -15.12 -29.09
CA ARG A 4 -3.47 -15.12 -28.19
C ARG A 4 -2.98 -14.25 -27.66
N GLY A 5 -2.67 -13.89 -27.88
CA GLY A 5 -2.10 -12.94 -27.29
C GLY A 5 -2.96 -12.07 -26.72
N LEU A 6 -3.71 -11.82 -27.02
CA LEU A 6 -4.42 -11.01 -26.59
C LEU A 6 -4.72 -11.06 -25.38
N LEU A 7 -4.63 -11.72 -24.98
CA LEU A 7 -4.94 -11.88 -23.88
C LEU A 7 -4.14 -11.46 -23.01
N LEU A 8 -3.31 -11.38 -23.16
CA LEU A 8 -2.46 -11.08 -22.39
C LEU A 8 -2.61 -9.86 -21.83
N TRP A 9 -2.93 -9.00 -22.38
CA TRP A 9 -2.99 -7.79 -21.94
C TRP A 9 -4.00 -7.66 -21.05
N ALA A 10 -4.63 -8.51 -20.93
CA ALA A 10 -5.57 -8.46 -19.94
C ALA A 10 -5.03 -8.17 -18.61
N ALA A 11 -3.84 -8.39 -18.42
CA ALA A 11 -3.26 -8.12 -17.15
C ALA A 11 -3.12 -6.67 -16.82
N LEU A 12 -3.29 -5.83 -17.77
CA LEU A 12 -3.06 -4.44 -17.53
C LEU A 12 -3.90 -3.83 -16.44
N PRO A 13 -5.18 -4.07 -16.40
CA PRO A 13 -5.97 -3.51 -15.31
C PRO A 13 -5.52 -4.01 -13.97
N ALA A 14 -5.05 -5.21 -13.93
CA ALA A 14 -4.57 -5.76 -12.68
C ALA A 14 -3.39 -4.98 -12.15
N LEU A 15 -2.59 -4.45 -13.03
CA LEU A 15 -1.46 -3.66 -12.59
C LEU A 15 -1.91 -2.41 -11.89
N ALA A 16 -2.97 -1.80 -12.37
CA ALA A 16 -3.47 -0.59 -11.76
C ALA A 16 -4.06 -0.86 -10.40
N GLN A 17 -4.40 -2.13 -10.14
CA GLN A 17 -4.99 -2.52 -8.87
C GLN A 17 -4.00 -3.15 -7.92
N ALA A 18 -2.73 -3.14 -8.27
CA ALA A 18 -1.74 -3.82 -7.45
C ALA A 18 -1.69 -3.24 -6.06
N ASP A 19 -1.59 -4.10 -5.08
CA ASP A 19 -1.47 -3.69 -3.70
C ASP A 19 -0.08 -3.15 -3.42
N VAL A 20 0.00 -2.26 -2.45
CA VAL A 20 1.26 -1.69 -1.98
C VAL A 20 1.50 -2.22 -0.57
N GLU A 21 2.52 -3.03 -0.41
CA GLU A 21 2.83 -3.63 0.90
C GLU A 21 3.71 -2.67 1.71
N ALA A 22 3.23 -2.22 2.85
CA ALA A 22 3.94 -1.24 3.67
C ALA A 22 5.35 -1.68 4.03
N ASN A 23 5.55 -2.97 4.24
CA ASN A 23 6.84 -3.49 4.69
C ASN A 23 7.90 -3.54 3.59
N THR A 24 7.50 -3.49 2.33
CA THR A 24 8.45 -3.64 1.23
C THR A 24 8.33 -2.57 0.15
N ALA A 25 7.33 -1.72 0.23
CA ALA A 25 7.09 -0.71 -0.80
C ALA A 25 8.25 0.26 -0.91
N THR A 26 8.46 0.76 -2.11
CA THR A 26 9.45 1.83 -2.32
C THR A 26 8.87 3.15 -1.83
N ARG A 27 9.75 4.13 -1.65
CA ARG A 27 9.30 5.48 -1.29
C ARG A 27 8.29 5.98 -2.32
N ALA A 28 8.57 5.81 -3.60
CA ALA A 28 7.68 6.30 -4.66
C ALA A 28 6.30 5.65 -4.57
N GLN A 29 6.25 4.35 -4.29
CA GLN A 29 4.98 3.65 -4.14
C GLN A 29 4.18 4.20 -2.96
N LEU A 30 4.85 4.46 -1.85
CA LEU A 30 4.17 5.01 -0.68
C LEU A 30 3.70 6.45 -0.95
N GLU A 31 4.52 7.22 -1.62
CA GLU A 31 4.16 8.62 -1.94
C GLU A 31 2.98 8.71 -2.90
N SER A 32 2.72 7.66 -3.66
CA SER A 32 1.60 7.67 -4.59
C SER A 32 0.25 7.48 -3.88
N LEU A 33 0.27 7.09 -2.61
CA LEU A 33 -0.96 6.86 -1.87
C LEU A 33 -1.54 8.17 -1.34
N PRO A 34 -2.84 8.36 -1.43
CA PRO A 34 -3.46 9.61 -0.97
C PRO A 34 -3.33 9.73 0.55
N GLY A 35 -3.01 10.92 1.00
CA GLY A 35 -2.91 11.18 2.43
C GLY A 35 -1.56 10.89 3.06
N LEU A 36 -0.63 10.31 2.32
CA LEU A 36 0.72 10.08 2.82
C LEU A 36 1.64 11.19 2.33
N GLY A 37 1.95 12.12 3.22
CA GLY A 37 2.93 13.14 2.91
C GLY A 37 4.34 12.66 3.16
N PRO A 38 5.34 13.47 2.82
CA PRO A 38 6.75 13.04 2.95
C PRO A 38 7.15 12.65 4.35
N VAL A 39 6.60 13.29 5.36
CA VAL A 39 6.96 12.98 6.74
C VAL A 39 6.44 11.61 7.13
N LEU A 40 5.20 11.29 6.77
CA LEU A 40 4.64 9.97 7.08
C LEU A 40 5.34 8.88 6.29
N VAL A 41 5.67 9.13 5.05
CA VAL A 41 6.42 8.16 4.24
C VAL A 41 7.78 7.88 4.88
N GLN A 42 8.47 8.92 5.31
CA GLN A 42 9.76 8.75 5.96
C GLN A 42 9.60 7.93 7.25
N CYS A 43 8.57 8.21 8.02
CA CYS A 43 8.30 7.48 9.26
C CYS A 43 8.03 5.99 8.98
N LEU A 44 7.24 5.71 7.95
CA LEU A 44 6.99 4.32 7.58
C LEU A 44 8.27 3.60 7.20
N LEU A 45 9.08 4.24 6.36
CA LEU A 45 10.33 3.63 5.92
C LEU A 45 11.28 3.37 7.08
N ALA A 46 11.32 4.26 8.05
CA ALA A 46 12.23 4.14 9.18
C ALA A 46 11.75 3.16 10.24
N THR A 47 10.45 2.93 10.31
CA THR A 47 9.86 2.18 11.42
C THR A 47 9.57 0.72 11.08
N ARG A 48 9.41 0.41 9.80
CA ARG A 48 9.09 -0.95 9.38
C ARG A 48 10.21 -1.93 9.74
N PRO A 49 9.90 -3.23 9.89
CA PRO A 49 8.65 -3.87 9.48
C PRO A 49 7.55 -3.76 10.53
N PHE A 50 6.31 -3.90 10.05
CA PHE A 50 5.13 -3.92 10.90
C PHE A 50 4.51 -5.31 10.87
N LYS A 51 4.05 -5.78 12.02
CA LYS A 51 3.45 -7.10 12.11
C LYS A 51 2.04 -7.13 11.55
N ASP A 52 1.30 -6.05 11.76
CA ASP A 52 -0.07 -5.94 11.31
C ASP A 52 -0.47 -4.46 11.35
N TRP A 53 -1.72 -4.18 11.02
CA TRP A 53 -2.22 -2.81 11.02
C TRP A 53 -2.19 -2.19 12.42
N ALA A 54 -2.51 -2.97 13.45
CA ALA A 54 -2.50 -2.44 14.80
C ALA A 54 -1.09 -2.00 15.17
N ASP A 55 -0.11 -2.78 14.81
CA ASP A 55 1.29 -2.45 15.07
C ASP A 55 1.68 -1.17 14.33
N LEU A 56 1.26 -1.02 13.09
CA LEU A 56 1.54 0.17 12.31
C LEU A 56 0.92 1.41 12.96
N LEU A 57 -0.34 1.33 13.34
CA LEU A 57 -1.01 2.46 13.95
C LEU A 57 -0.39 2.83 15.30
N ALA A 58 0.09 1.84 16.03
CA ALA A 58 0.72 2.10 17.33
C ALA A 58 2.07 2.78 17.18
N ARG A 59 2.78 2.49 16.09
CA ARG A 59 4.15 2.95 15.94
C ARG A 59 4.33 4.14 15.01
N VAL A 60 3.29 4.49 14.26
CA VAL A 60 3.32 5.63 13.34
C VAL A 60 2.24 6.62 13.76
N PRO A 61 2.59 7.59 14.59
CA PRO A 61 1.57 8.45 15.23
C PRO A 61 0.67 9.22 14.28
N GLY A 62 1.13 9.51 13.09
CA GLY A 62 0.32 10.29 12.14
C GLY A 62 -0.75 9.49 11.42
N ILE A 63 -0.75 8.17 11.55
CA ILE A 63 -1.73 7.33 10.87
C ILE A 63 -2.71 6.78 11.88
N ARG A 64 -3.95 7.21 11.76
CA ARG A 64 -5.02 6.74 12.63
C ARG A 64 -6.08 6.04 11.79
N ALA A 65 -7.13 5.57 12.44
CA ALA A 65 -8.14 4.72 11.79
C ALA A 65 -8.70 5.33 10.51
N GLY A 66 -9.01 6.61 10.51
CA GLY A 66 -9.58 7.26 9.32
C GLY A 66 -8.62 7.21 8.13
N LEU A 67 -7.36 7.55 8.35
CA LEU A 67 -6.38 7.51 7.29
C LEU A 67 -6.05 6.07 6.91
N ALA A 68 -5.98 5.18 7.89
CA ALA A 68 -5.71 3.76 7.62
C ALA A 68 -6.77 3.18 6.68
N ALA A 69 -8.03 3.51 6.91
CA ALA A 69 -9.11 3.04 6.05
C ALA A 69 -8.96 3.57 4.62
N LYS A 70 -8.59 4.84 4.49
CA LYS A 70 -8.37 5.43 3.16
C LYS A 70 -7.19 4.80 2.46
N LEU A 71 -6.12 4.58 3.17
CA LEU A 71 -4.92 3.98 2.58
C LEU A 71 -5.20 2.56 2.13
N SER A 72 -5.92 1.80 2.96
CA SER A 72 -6.28 0.44 2.61
C SER A 72 -7.18 0.40 1.38
N ALA A 73 -8.13 1.33 1.30
CA ALA A 73 -9.00 1.43 0.13
C ALA A 73 -8.21 1.76 -1.13
N ALA A 74 -7.08 2.44 -0.99
CA ALA A 74 -6.21 2.77 -2.11
C ALA A 74 -5.21 1.66 -2.43
N GLY A 75 -5.20 0.57 -1.67
CA GLY A 75 -4.37 -0.57 -1.96
C GLY A 75 -3.25 -0.85 -0.96
N LEU A 76 -3.13 -0.07 0.10
CA LEU A 76 -2.08 -0.32 1.08
C LEU A 76 -2.41 -1.56 1.90
N ARG A 77 -1.41 -2.42 2.06
CA ARG A 77 -1.53 -3.64 2.85
C ARG A 77 -0.41 -3.68 3.88
N VAL A 78 -0.68 -4.33 5.00
CA VAL A 78 0.34 -4.57 6.02
C VAL A 78 0.38 -6.07 6.25
N ALA A 79 1.51 -6.68 6.00
CA ALA A 79 1.69 -8.13 6.05
C ALA A 79 0.62 -8.84 5.20
N GLY A 80 0.30 -8.24 4.05
CA GLY A 80 -0.67 -8.80 3.12
C GLY A 80 -2.13 -8.55 3.46
N GLU A 81 -2.41 -7.87 4.57
CA GLU A 81 -3.79 -7.69 5.05
C GLU A 81 -4.32 -6.29 4.81
N ALA A 82 -5.59 -6.21 4.46
CA ALA A 82 -6.29 -4.93 4.39
C ALA A 82 -6.66 -4.47 5.80
N TYR A 83 -6.82 -3.16 5.97
CA TYR A 83 -7.27 -2.62 7.25
C TYR A 83 -8.75 -2.93 7.46
N ARG A 84 -9.08 -3.31 8.66
CA ARG A 84 -10.47 -3.65 9.00
C ARG A 84 -11.01 -2.88 10.16
#